data_afb79405cedd99a31eefea592c051482
#
_entry.id   afb79405cedd99a31eefea592c051482
#
_cell.length_a   1.000
_cell.length_b   1.000
_cell.length_c   1.000
_cell.angle_alpha   90.00
_cell.angle_beta   90.00
_cell.angle_gamma   90.00
#
_symmetry.space_group_name_H-M   'P 1'
#
loop_
_entity.id
_entity.type
_entity.pdbx_description
1 polymer ?
#
loop_
_entity_poly.entity_id
_entity_poly.type
_entity_poly.pdbx_seq_one_letter_code
_entity_poly.pdbx_strand_id
1 'polypeptide(L)'
;MSRGKGSEELNRVSTSTALLTIVCIAAVTVLIIGFNGGVSVGASNHFGQFPVVRRALDPNYLPGDFTIEIRQYHHRVFTWLIASFSLALGEDRALVLIHIIGMSLLAASLWLLCRAVNLSLPGFVAVGLFLAVNLVWTGKGLELNHFVGDADIMPPTFAHAFALLAAANLLRDRYRWAAVFAGLATLFHLQIGLICAAMIAPFYLVRLKQLGVREALIIVGSFFIAAAPGLLDLIRMLRSGLLKSSSTEYSLPYYIDFRHPHHFELISTAAALWVGAHVIVQLTAYWFLRRLQRPEARAVGMLAVMSLTLAALAIIHFTDYYLIKDGRIATIQFIRLSPVITVFGAVCLIVWIEAWADSLAVRTGKSRIAAFCNAGLILIAALWGVREARKTDAVFHFGINRYAEQSSNWIDICRWIRSNGPRDAVYLTPPGANGFTSLAERSNVADFKNNPDSGLYLAQWFERLRDLAGGALPNGRGSDNRQLFNKTYAALSAEQLVEIGKKYGAGYAVLPKSSKADFEVIHKNDGYRLVKLPVRQ
;
A
#
# COMPACT_ATOMS: atom_id res chain seq x y z
N MET A 1 -53.88 -20.76 -7.60
CA MET A 1 -52.71 -21.49 -7.09
C MET A 1 -51.76 -21.86 -8.21
N SER A 2 -50.84 -20.93 -8.66
CA SER A 2 -49.72 -21.23 -9.58
C SER A 2 -48.67 -20.10 -9.56
N ARG A 3 -48.21 -19.66 -8.38
CA ARG A 3 -47.17 -18.65 -8.19
C ARG A 3 -45.97 -19.17 -7.39
N GLY A 4 -45.52 -20.38 -7.63
CA GLY A 4 -44.49 -20.97 -6.80
C GLY A 4 -43.30 -21.64 -7.48
N LYS A 5 -43.28 -21.77 -8.81
CA LYS A 5 -42.19 -22.50 -9.50
C LYS A 5 -41.18 -21.65 -10.29
N GLY A 6 -41.46 -20.36 -10.49
CA GLY A 6 -40.56 -19.50 -11.30
C GLY A 6 -39.44 -18.82 -10.53
N SER A 7 -39.42 -18.85 -9.17
CA SER A 7 -38.42 -18.13 -8.37
C SER A 7 -37.21 -18.98 -7.94
N GLU A 8 -37.30 -20.30 -8.01
CA GLU A 8 -36.18 -21.18 -7.63
C GLU A 8 -35.19 -21.49 -8.77
N GLU A 9 -35.59 -21.35 -10.04
CA GLU A 9 -34.69 -21.61 -11.18
C GLU A 9 -33.70 -20.46 -11.46
N LEU A 10 -33.98 -19.25 -10.98
CA LEU A 10 -33.15 -18.06 -11.22
C LEU A 10 -31.90 -17.99 -10.32
N ASN A 11 -31.70 -18.88 -9.35
CA ASN A 11 -30.59 -18.82 -8.40
C ASN A 11 -29.53 -19.92 -8.54
N ARG A 12 -29.65 -20.83 -9.49
CA ARG A 12 -28.58 -21.81 -9.75
C ARG A 12 -27.62 -21.25 -10.80
N VAL A 13 -26.58 -20.51 -10.36
CA VAL A 13 -25.39 -20.30 -11.19
C VAL A 13 -24.92 -21.70 -11.59
N SER A 14 -24.88 -21.98 -12.91
CA SER A 14 -24.43 -23.29 -13.36
C SER A 14 -23.02 -23.54 -12.85
N THR A 15 -22.69 -24.76 -12.49
CA THR A 15 -21.35 -25.13 -11.99
C THR A 15 -20.26 -24.69 -12.99
N SER A 16 -20.55 -24.76 -14.29
CA SER A 16 -19.65 -24.29 -15.34
C SER A 16 -19.41 -22.77 -15.30
N THR A 17 -20.44 -21.95 -15.04
CA THR A 17 -20.30 -20.49 -14.90
C THR A 17 -19.50 -20.13 -13.64
N ALA A 18 -19.73 -20.84 -12.53
CA ALA A 18 -18.96 -20.62 -11.30
C ALA A 18 -17.48 -20.97 -11.49
N LEU A 19 -17.19 -22.11 -12.11
CA LEU A 19 -15.81 -22.52 -12.41
C LEU A 19 -15.11 -21.52 -13.35
N LEU A 20 -15.77 -21.10 -14.42
CA LEU A 20 -15.23 -20.10 -15.34
C LEU A 20 -14.92 -18.77 -14.64
N THR A 21 -15.80 -18.34 -13.72
CA THR A 21 -15.58 -17.14 -12.92
C THR A 21 -14.31 -17.28 -12.05
N ILE A 22 -14.12 -18.42 -11.38
CA ILE A 22 -12.93 -18.69 -10.57
C ILE A 22 -11.67 -18.64 -11.43
N VAL A 23 -11.70 -19.28 -12.61
CA VAL A 23 -10.58 -19.28 -13.56
C VAL A 23 -10.25 -17.85 -14.01
N CYS A 24 -11.26 -17.02 -14.32
CA CYS A 24 -11.02 -15.63 -14.71
C CYS A 24 -10.45 -14.79 -13.54
N ILE A 25 -10.91 -14.98 -12.30
CA ILE A 25 -10.33 -14.31 -11.13
C ILE A 25 -8.86 -14.74 -10.95
N ALA A 26 -8.57 -16.04 -11.07
CA ALA A 26 -7.20 -16.55 -10.99
C ALA A 26 -6.31 -15.97 -12.10
N ALA A 27 -6.82 -15.89 -13.35
CA ALA A 27 -6.11 -15.29 -14.46
C ALA A 27 -5.79 -13.79 -14.20
N VAL A 28 -6.76 -13.02 -13.73
CA VAL A 28 -6.54 -11.60 -13.37
C VAL A 28 -5.54 -11.48 -12.21
N THR A 29 -5.59 -12.38 -11.22
CA THR A 29 -4.59 -12.43 -10.14
C THR A 29 -3.17 -12.63 -10.69
N VAL A 30 -3.00 -13.60 -11.59
CA VAL A 30 -1.72 -13.87 -12.26
C VAL A 30 -1.24 -12.66 -13.07
N LEU A 31 -2.14 -11.97 -13.78
CA LEU A 31 -1.82 -10.74 -14.51
C LEU A 31 -1.35 -9.64 -13.56
N ILE A 32 -2.04 -9.41 -12.43
CA ILE A 32 -1.63 -8.42 -11.43
C ILE A 32 -0.22 -8.74 -10.93
N ILE A 33 0.02 -9.98 -10.48
CA ILE A 33 1.33 -10.40 -9.96
C ILE A 33 2.42 -10.25 -11.03
N GLY A 34 2.16 -10.75 -12.24
CA GLY A 34 3.16 -10.79 -13.31
C GLY A 34 3.57 -9.40 -13.81
N PHE A 35 2.61 -8.49 -14.02
CA PHE A 35 2.89 -7.12 -14.45
C PHE A 35 3.48 -6.24 -13.34
N ASN A 36 3.30 -6.62 -12.07
CA ASN A 36 3.91 -5.91 -10.94
C ASN A 36 5.30 -6.44 -10.55
N GLY A 37 5.90 -7.29 -11.37
CA GLY A 37 7.26 -7.79 -11.15
C GLY A 37 7.38 -9.01 -10.26
N GLY A 38 6.29 -9.79 -10.09
CA GLY A 38 6.28 -11.02 -9.31
C GLY A 38 5.99 -10.80 -7.82
N VAL A 39 6.66 -11.58 -6.97
CA VAL A 39 6.55 -11.50 -5.52
C VAL A 39 7.90 -11.10 -4.93
N SER A 40 7.95 -9.99 -4.20
CA SER A 40 9.15 -9.57 -3.50
C SER A 40 9.10 -9.97 -2.03
N VAL A 41 10.20 -10.54 -1.52
CA VAL A 41 10.39 -10.90 -0.13
C VAL A 41 11.63 -10.18 0.41
N GLY A 42 11.51 -9.51 1.54
CA GLY A 42 12.61 -8.73 2.09
C GLY A 42 12.96 -7.52 1.22
N ALA A 43 11.96 -6.81 0.74
CA ALA A 43 12.10 -5.55 0.02
C ALA A 43 11.40 -4.43 0.79
N SER A 44 11.77 -3.19 0.50
CA SER A 44 11.09 -1.98 0.96
C SER A 44 10.66 -2.02 2.45
N ASN A 45 9.36 -2.02 2.70
CA ASN A 45 8.79 -1.95 4.05
C ASN A 45 8.87 -3.27 4.84
N HIS A 46 9.11 -4.40 4.18
CA HIS A 46 9.34 -5.68 4.86
C HIS A 46 10.50 -5.59 5.87
N PHE A 47 11.53 -4.79 5.59
CA PHE A 47 12.65 -4.59 6.51
C PHE A 47 12.25 -3.97 7.85
N GLY A 48 11.20 -3.17 7.87
CA GLY A 48 10.63 -2.65 9.12
C GLY A 48 9.62 -3.60 9.77
N GLN A 49 9.06 -4.54 9.01
CA GLN A 49 8.04 -5.47 9.49
C GLN A 49 8.63 -6.75 10.08
N PHE A 50 9.66 -7.33 9.46
CA PHE A 50 10.27 -8.56 9.95
C PHE A 50 10.70 -8.52 11.42
N PRO A 51 11.38 -7.47 11.92
CA PRO A 51 11.73 -7.40 13.33
C PRO A 51 10.49 -7.39 14.24
N VAL A 52 9.43 -6.70 13.85
CA VAL A 52 8.17 -6.63 14.63
C VAL A 52 7.42 -7.96 14.59
N VAL A 53 7.42 -8.67 13.44
CA VAL A 53 6.87 -10.04 13.33
C VAL A 53 7.62 -11.00 14.24
N ARG A 54 8.95 -10.97 14.22
CA ARG A 54 9.79 -11.84 15.08
C ARG A 54 9.61 -11.52 16.56
N ARG A 55 9.46 -10.24 16.93
CA ARG A 55 9.13 -9.84 18.30
C ARG A 55 7.73 -10.32 18.71
N ALA A 56 6.76 -10.35 17.78
CA ALA A 56 5.43 -10.89 18.07
C ALA A 56 5.45 -12.42 18.31
N LEU A 57 6.41 -13.13 17.70
CA LEU A 57 6.62 -14.58 17.89
C LEU A 57 7.48 -14.88 19.11
N ASP A 58 8.48 -14.06 19.38
CA ASP A 58 9.38 -14.17 20.53
C ASP A 58 9.51 -12.81 21.24
N PRO A 59 8.84 -12.63 22.39
CA PRO A 59 8.93 -11.38 23.16
C PRO A 59 10.33 -10.97 23.59
N ASN A 60 11.29 -11.90 23.58
CA ASN A 60 12.70 -11.64 23.91
C ASN A 60 13.56 -11.35 22.67
N TYR A 61 12.96 -11.31 21.46
CA TYR A 61 13.70 -10.96 20.26
C TYR A 61 14.15 -9.49 20.29
N LEU A 62 15.44 -9.22 20.34
CA LEU A 62 16.08 -7.89 20.37
C LEU A 62 15.42 -6.90 21.35
N PRO A 63 15.46 -7.18 22.68
CA PRO A 63 14.83 -6.29 23.67
C PRO A 63 15.50 -4.92 23.66
N GLY A 64 14.68 -3.85 23.65
CA GLY A 64 15.17 -2.47 23.60
C GLY A 64 15.67 -1.99 22.23
N ASP A 65 15.47 -2.78 21.16
CA ASP A 65 15.80 -2.33 19.81
C ASP A 65 14.93 -1.16 19.39
N PHE A 66 15.57 -0.06 18.97
CA PHE A 66 14.88 1.18 18.66
C PHE A 66 13.91 1.05 17.46
N THR A 67 14.29 0.29 16.43
CA THR A 67 13.44 0.07 15.26
C THR A 67 12.14 -0.66 15.62
N ILE A 68 12.22 -1.65 16.53
CA ILE A 68 11.06 -2.40 16.99
C ILE A 68 10.17 -1.51 17.86
N GLU A 69 10.75 -0.78 18.80
CA GLU A 69 10.00 0.06 19.74
C GLU A 69 9.20 1.16 19.03
N ILE A 70 9.77 1.80 18.00
CA ILE A 70 9.10 2.87 17.25
C ILE A 70 7.98 2.37 16.34
N ARG A 71 7.90 1.06 16.08
CA ARG A 71 6.94 0.44 15.12
C ARG A 71 5.98 -0.55 15.77
N GLN A 72 5.92 -0.66 17.07
CA GLN A 72 5.12 -1.67 17.79
C GLN A 72 3.60 -1.61 17.52
N TYR A 73 3.08 -0.44 17.07
CA TYR A 73 1.68 -0.25 16.71
C TYR A 73 1.45 -0.17 15.20
N HIS A 74 2.51 -0.23 14.40
CA HIS A 74 2.43 -0.09 12.95
C HIS A 74 1.83 -1.33 12.30
N HIS A 75 0.64 -1.19 11.71
CA HIS A 75 -0.04 -2.27 10.98
C HIS A 75 -0.13 -3.61 11.75
N ARG A 76 -0.48 -3.54 13.02
CA ARG A 76 -0.41 -4.66 13.95
C ARG A 76 -1.18 -5.90 13.48
N VAL A 77 -2.38 -5.72 12.91
CA VAL A 77 -3.18 -6.84 12.38
C VAL A 77 -2.45 -7.55 11.25
N PHE A 78 -1.81 -6.80 10.36
CA PHE A 78 -1.01 -7.39 9.28
C PHE A 78 0.24 -8.09 9.83
N THR A 79 0.90 -7.52 10.83
CA THR A 79 2.01 -8.18 11.56
C THR A 79 1.57 -9.51 12.15
N TRP A 80 0.43 -9.56 12.83
CA TRP A 80 -0.13 -10.81 13.39
C TRP A 80 -0.50 -11.82 12.32
N LEU A 81 -1.00 -11.37 11.17
CA LEU A 81 -1.28 -12.24 10.03
C LEU A 81 0.00 -12.92 9.54
N ILE A 82 1.08 -12.14 9.31
CA ILE A 82 2.37 -12.71 8.93
C ILE A 82 2.89 -13.66 10.00
N ALA A 83 2.89 -13.26 11.27
CA ALA A 83 3.36 -14.07 12.38
C ALA A 83 2.64 -15.43 12.46
N SER A 84 1.31 -15.42 12.34
CA SER A 84 0.49 -16.65 12.40
C SER A 84 0.85 -17.64 11.29
N PHE A 85 1.00 -17.17 10.06
CA PHE A 85 1.41 -18.04 8.95
C PHE A 85 2.88 -18.45 9.05
N SER A 86 3.74 -17.60 9.61
CA SER A 86 5.17 -17.89 9.78
C SER A 86 5.44 -19.05 10.73
N LEU A 87 4.58 -19.27 11.72
CA LEU A 87 4.67 -20.43 12.63
C LEU A 87 4.64 -21.77 11.90
N ALA A 88 3.81 -21.88 10.86
CA ALA A 88 3.66 -23.13 10.11
C ALA A 88 4.56 -23.22 8.87
N LEU A 89 4.84 -22.09 8.21
CA LEU A 89 5.45 -22.08 6.87
C LEU A 89 6.86 -21.49 6.84
N GLY A 90 7.25 -20.77 7.90
CA GLY A 90 8.41 -19.88 7.89
C GLY A 90 8.07 -18.53 7.21
N GLU A 91 8.88 -17.50 7.51
CA GLU A 91 8.61 -16.09 7.20
C GLU A 91 8.48 -15.84 5.68
N ASP A 92 9.39 -16.37 4.87
CA ASP A 92 9.39 -16.18 3.41
C ASP A 92 8.14 -16.77 2.73
N ARG A 93 7.80 -18.02 3.10
CA ARG A 93 6.64 -18.70 2.51
C ARG A 93 5.33 -18.11 2.98
N ALA A 94 5.28 -17.64 4.23
CA ALA A 94 4.13 -16.92 4.76
C ALA A 94 3.86 -15.64 3.96
N LEU A 95 4.88 -14.85 3.65
CA LEU A 95 4.73 -13.66 2.82
C LEU A 95 4.26 -13.97 1.40
N VAL A 96 4.82 -15.00 0.77
CA VAL A 96 4.37 -15.44 -0.58
C VAL A 96 2.89 -15.84 -0.55
N LEU A 97 2.47 -16.62 0.44
CA LEU A 97 1.07 -17.02 0.57
C LEU A 97 0.15 -15.81 0.81
N ILE A 98 0.53 -14.91 1.72
CA ILE A 98 -0.22 -13.69 2.02
C ILE A 98 -0.30 -12.78 0.78
N HIS A 99 0.77 -12.72 -0.03
CA HIS A 99 0.79 -12.00 -1.29
C HIS A 99 -0.26 -12.57 -2.26
N ILE A 100 -0.26 -13.89 -2.47
CA ILE A 100 -1.25 -14.55 -3.35
C ILE A 100 -2.68 -14.30 -2.83
N ILE A 101 -2.90 -14.42 -1.52
CA ILE A 101 -4.21 -14.13 -0.90
C ILE A 101 -4.62 -12.66 -1.14
N GLY A 102 -3.72 -11.71 -0.92
CA GLY A 102 -3.99 -10.27 -1.10
C GLY A 102 -4.35 -9.94 -2.54
N MET A 103 -3.58 -10.44 -3.52
CA MET A 103 -3.84 -10.21 -4.94
C MET A 103 -5.12 -10.93 -5.42
N SER A 104 -5.41 -12.12 -4.91
CA SER A 104 -6.65 -12.84 -5.19
C SER A 104 -7.87 -12.09 -4.62
N LEU A 105 -7.74 -11.55 -3.41
CA LEU A 105 -8.78 -10.72 -2.81
C LEU A 105 -9.03 -9.45 -3.63
N LEU A 106 -7.96 -8.81 -4.11
CA LEU A 106 -8.06 -7.62 -4.96
C LEU A 106 -8.78 -7.94 -6.29
N ALA A 107 -8.41 -9.03 -6.96
CA ALA A 107 -9.07 -9.49 -8.19
C ALA A 107 -10.55 -9.88 -7.96
N ALA A 108 -10.85 -10.58 -6.86
CA ALA A 108 -12.22 -10.94 -6.48
C ALA A 108 -13.06 -9.70 -6.14
N SER A 109 -12.47 -8.71 -5.48
CA SER A 109 -13.13 -7.44 -5.17
C SER A 109 -13.47 -6.65 -6.44
N LEU A 110 -12.55 -6.64 -7.41
CA LEU A 110 -12.76 -6.06 -8.73
C LEU A 110 -13.90 -6.80 -9.47
N TRP A 111 -13.92 -8.13 -9.43
CA TRP A 111 -15.02 -8.92 -10.01
C TRP A 111 -16.37 -8.53 -9.41
N LEU A 112 -16.45 -8.45 -8.09
CA LEU A 112 -17.70 -8.09 -7.40
C LEU A 112 -18.15 -6.67 -7.71
N LEU A 113 -17.22 -5.74 -7.91
CA LEU A 113 -17.50 -4.39 -8.40
C LEU A 113 -18.05 -4.41 -9.84
N CYS A 114 -17.40 -5.15 -10.75
CA CYS A 114 -17.86 -5.33 -12.13
C CYS A 114 -19.27 -5.92 -12.17
N ARG A 115 -19.54 -6.92 -11.33
CA ARG A 115 -20.88 -7.52 -11.19
C ARG A 115 -21.90 -6.55 -10.62
N ALA A 116 -21.50 -5.58 -9.80
CA ALA A 116 -22.41 -4.58 -9.25
C ALA A 116 -22.87 -3.55 -10.30
N VAL A 117 -22.12 -3.39 -11.39
CA VAL A 117 -22.47 -2.56 -12.55
C VAL A 117 -22.97 -3.37 -13.76
N ASN A 118 -23.31 -4.66 -13.57
CA ASN A 118 -23.77 -5.60 -14.59
C ASN A 118 -22.77 -5.87 -15.73
N LEU A 119 -21.49 -5.66 -15.50
CA LEU A 119 -20.45 -5.95 -16.48
C LEU A 119 -20.33 -7.46 -16.74
N SER A 120 -20.10 -7.83 -17.99
CA SER A 120 -19.92 -9.23 -18.41
C SER A 120 -18.60 -9.82 -17.88
N LEU A 121 -18.45 -11.15 -17.93
CA LEU A 121 -17.21 -11.81 -17.53
C LEU A 121 -16.03 -11.44 -18.47
N PRO A 122 -16.19 -11.40 -19.82
CA PRO A 122 -15.17 -10.84 -20.70
C PRO A 122 -14.82 -9.37 -20.38
N GLY A 123 -15.82 -8.54 -20.06
CA GLY A 123 -15.61 -7.16 -19.62
C GLY A 123 -14.76 -7.07 -18.35
N PHE A 124 -14.99 -7.95 -17.36
CA PHE A 124 -14.14 -8.03 -16.17
C PHE A 124 -12.68 -8.36 -16.53
N VAL A 125 -12.45 -9.33 -17.41
CA VAL A 125 -11.09 -9.68 -17.88
C VAL A 125 -10.44 -8.50 -18.60
N ALA A 126 -11.20 -7.78 -19.44
CA ALA A 126 -10.72 -6.58 -20.12
C ALA A 126 -10.33 -5.47 -19.14
N VAL A 127 -11.14 -5.22 -18.10
CA VAL A 127 -10.80 -4.28 -17.01
C VAL A 127 -9.55 -4.75 -16.28
N GLY A 128 -9.48 -6.01 -15.87
CA GLY A 128 -8.33 -6.57 -15.16
C GLY A 128 -7.03 -6.43 -15.95
N LEU A 129 -7.06 -6.76 -17.24
CA LEU A 129 -5.93 -6.62 -18.15
C LEU A 129 -5.54 -5.14 -18.33
N PHE A 130 -6.51 -4.25 -18.58
CA PHE A 130 -6.26 -2.82 -18.71
C PHE A 130 -5.56 -2.24 -17.48
N LEU A 131 -6.03 -2.60 -16.27
CA LEU A 131 -5.45 -2.13 -15.03
C LEU A 131 -4.04 -2.69 -14.78
N ALA A 132 -3.83 -3.98 -15.07
CA ALA A 132 -2.52 -4.62 -14.92
C ALA A 132 -1.48 -4.00 -15.87
N VAL A 133 -1.82 -3.87 -17.13
CA VAL A 133 -0.94 -3.35 -18.19
C VAL A 133 -0.57 -1.87 -17.97
N ASN A 134 -1.51 -1.07 -17.47
CA ASN A 134 -1.26 0.34 -17.17
C ASN A 134 -0.62 0.56 -15.80
N LEU A 135 -0.20 -0.50 -15.12
CA LEU A 135 0.44 -0.45 -13.81
C LEU A 135 -0.38 0.38 -12.79
N VAL A 136 -1.73 0.31 -12.88
CA VAL A 136 -2.62 1.04 -11.97
C VAL A 136 -2.41 0.60 -10.53
N TRP A 137 -2.07 -0.67 -10.36
CA TRP A 137 -1.85 -1.26 -9.05
C TRP A 137 -0.55 -0.81 -8.39
N THR A 138 0.43 -0.30 -9.16
CA THR A 138 1.76 0.09 -8.67
C THR A 138 2.08 1.58 -8.77
N GLY A 139 1.32 2.39 -9.49
CA GLY A 139 1.76 3.76 -9.64
C GLY A 139 0.87 4.73 -10.40
N LYS A 140 -0.40 4.46 -10.61
CA LYS A 140 -1.31 5.34 -11.37
C LYS A 140 -2.35 6.03 -10.48
N GLY A 141 -1.88 6.71 -9.44
CA GLY A 141 -2.66 7.62 -8.62
C GLY A 141 -2.00 9.00 -8.55
N LEU A 142 -2.32 9.79 -7.54
CA LEU A 142 -1.83 11.16 -7.37
C LEU A 142 -0.53 11.23 -6.57
N GLU A 143 -0.19 10.20 -5.79
CA GLU A 143 1.08 10.07 -5.07
C GLU A 143 2.00 9.01 -5.70
N LEU A 144 3.28 8.98 -5.30
CA LEU A 144 4.27 8.07 -5.87
C LEU A 144 4.08 6.61 -5.39
N ASN A 145 3.76 6.40 -4.13
CA ASN A 145 3.73 5.07 -3.52
C ASN A 145 2.31 4.69 -3.07
N HIS A 146 1.56 4.07 -3.95
CA HIS A 146 0.15 3.71 -3.70
C HIS A 146 -0.02 2.37 -3.00
N PHE A 147 0.91 1.43 -3.20
CA PHE A 147 0.91 0.08 -2.62
C PHE A 147 -0.40 -0.68 -2.81
N VAL A 148 -1.06 -0.52 -3.96
CA VAL A 148 -2.33 -1.20 -4.20
C VAL A 148 -2.12 -2.67 -4.51
N GLY A 149 -1.15 -2.97 -5.37
CA GLY A 149 -0.84 -4.34 -5.80
C GLY A 149 0.65 -4.51 -6.10
N ASP A 150 1.51 -3.93 -5.26
CA ASP A 150 2.97 -3.99 -5.41
C ASP A 150 3.50 -5.43 -5.27
N ALA A 151 4.71 -5.66 -5.79
CA ALA A 151 5.42 -6.91 -5.65
C ALA A 151 5.70 -7.25 -4.17
N ASP A 152 5.92 -6.26 -3.30
CA ASP A 152 6.01 -6.41 -1.85
C ASP A 152 4.62 -6.26 -1.21
N ILE A 153 4.08 -7.37 -0.71
CA ILE A 153 2.75 -7.35 -0.07
C ILE A 153 2.70 -6.43 1.14
N MET A 154 1.72 -5.53 1.14
CA MET A 154 1.58 -4.48 2.14
C MET A 154 0.12 -4.38 2.65
N PRO A 155 -0.10 -3.87 3.87
CA PRO A 155 -1.44 -3.62 4.40
C PRO A 155 -2.37 -2.82 3.48
N PRO A 156 -1.90 -1.78 2.75
CA PRO A 156 -2.72 -1.06 1.78
C PRO A 156 -3.37 -1.93 0.71
N THR A 157 -2.76 -3.04 0.28
CA THR A 157 -3.36 -3.96 -0.70
C THR A 157 -4.70 -4.50 -0.21
N PHE A 158 -4.75 -4.97 1.04
CA PHE A 158 -6.01 -5.43 1.66
C PHE A 158 -7.00 -4.29 1.84
N ALA A 159 -6.53 -3.11 2.27
CA ALA A 159 -7.39 -1.95 2.45
C ALA A 159 -8.04 -1.49 1.14
N HIS A 160 -7.32 -1.47 0.02
CA HIS A 160 -7.88 -1.17 -1.30
C HIS A 160 -8.89 -2.24 -1.76
N ALA A 161 -8.59 -3.53 -1.55
CA ALA A 161 -9.53 -4.59 -1.86
C ALA A 161 -10.84 -4.42 -1.09
N PHE A 162 -10.77 -4.13 0.21
CA PHE A 162 -11.94 -3.85 1.02
C PHE A 162 -12.66 -2.55 0.62
N ALA A 163 -11.95 -1.52 0.16
CA ALA A 163 -12.58 -0.32 -0.38
C ALA A 163 -13.39 -0.61 -1.66
N LEU A 164 -12.88 -1.47 -2.55
CA LEU A 164 -13.64 -1.93 -3.73
C LEU A 164 -14.87 -2.76 -3.31
N LEU A 165 -14.76 -3.61 -2.28
CA LEU A 165 -15.89 -4.37 -1.73
C LEU A 165 -16.94 -3.43 -1.09
N ALA A 166 -16.51 -2.37 -0.40
CA ALA A 166 -17.40 -1.36 0.15
C ALA A 166 -18.20 -0.69 -0.97
N ALA A 167 -17.52 -0.25 -2.04
CA ALA A 167 -18.17 0.33 -3.22
C ALA A 167 -19.15 -0.67 -3.87
N ALA A 168 -18.72 -1.91 -4.13
CA ALA A 168 -19.55 -2.94 -4.75
C ALA A 168 -20.83 -3.25 -3.94
N ASN A 169 -20.74 -3.27 -2.61
CA ASN A 169 -21.91 -3.48 -1.76
C ASN A 169 -22.82 -2.26 -1.71
N LEU A 170 -22.25 -1.05 -1.70
CA LEU A 170 -23.04 0.18 -1.76
C LEU A 170 -23.85 0.29 -3.06
N LEU A 171 -23.26 -0.07 -4.21
CA LEU A 171 -23.95 -0.11 -5.50
C LEU A 171 -25.15 -1.06 -5.51
N ARG A 172 -25.16 -2.08 -4.64
CA ARG A 172 -26.23 -3.08 -4.45
C ARG A 172 -27.17 -2.75 -3.29
N ASP A 173 -27.14 -1.53 -2.78
CA ASP A 173 -27.93 -1.06 -1.63
C ASP A 173 -27.70 -1.88 -0.33
N ARG A 174 -26.54 -2.55 -0.23
CA ARG A 174 -26.14 -3.35 0.96
C ARG A 174 -25.34 -2.47 1.94
N TYR A 175 -25.98 -1.45 2.50
CA TYR A 175 -25.35 -0.40 3.32
C TYR A 175 -24.53 -0.95 4.49
N ARG A 176 -25.08 -1.91 5.26
CA ARG A 176 -24.36 -2.52 6.40
C ARG A 176 -23.04 -3.17 5.97
N TRP A 177 -23.07 -3.94 4.87
CA TRP A 177 -21.87 -4.59 4.34
C TRP A 177 -20.86 -3.59 3.78
N ALA A 178 -21.32 -2.51 3.15
CA ALA A 178 -20.42 -1.45 2.71
C ALA A 178 -19.70 -0.81 3.91
N ALA A 179 -20.40 -0.59 5.04
CA ALA A 179 -19.80 -0.10 6.27
C ALA A 179 -18.82 -1.10 6.90
N VAL A 180 -19.16 -2.41 6.93
CA VAL A 180 -18.25 -3.47 7.40
C VAL A 180 -16.95 -3.46 6.60
N PHE A 181 -17.03 -3.42 5.25
CA PHE A 181 -15.85 -3.43 4.41
C PHE A 181 -15.02 -2.13 4.53
N ALA A 182 -15.64 -0.98 4.72
CA ALA A 182 -14.90 0.25 5.06
C ALA A 182 -14.20 0.14 6.42
N GLY A 183 -14.83 -0.50 7.41
CA GLY A 183 -14.23 -0.83 8.70
C GLY A 183 -13.04 -1.80 8.56
N LEU A 184 -13.16 -2.85 7.75
CA LEU A 184 -12.06 -3.77 7.44
C LEU A 184 -10.91 -3.07 6.70
N ALA A 185 -11.21 -2.14 5.79
CA ALA A 185 -10.18 -1.30 5.18
C ALA A 185 -9.42 -0.47 6.25
N THR A 186 -10.15 0.09 7.24
CA THR A 186 -9.59 0.82 8.39
C THR A 186 -8.73 -0.09 9.27
N LEU A 187 -9.14 -1.34 9.46
CA LEU A 187 -8.41 -2.33 10.24
C LEU A 187 -7.02 -2.62 9.66
N PHE A 188 -6.91 -2.75 8.34
CA PHE A 188 -5.63 -3.00 7.66
C PHE A 188 -4.81 -1.72 7.46
N HIS A 189 -5.47 -0.60 7.14
CA HIS A 189 -4.81 0.69 6.94
C HIS A 189 -5.74 1.84 7.32
N LEU A 190 -5.48 2.44 8.48
CA LEU A 190 -6.35 3.46 9.09
C LEU A 190 -6.73 4.58 8.11
N GLN A 191 -5.76 5.19 7.45
CA GLN A 191 -6.00 6.32 6.53
C GLN A 191 -6.86 5.90 5.33
N ILE A 192 -6.52 4.81 4.64
CA ILE A 192 -7.27 4.31 3.48
C ILE A 192 -8.70 3.98 3.86
N GLY A 193 -8.91 3.36 5.02
CA GLY A 193 -10.25 3.03 5.49
C GLY A 193 -11.10 4.24 5.84
N LEU A 194 -10.51 5.25 6.48
CA LEU A 194 -11.22 6.52 6.78
C LEU A 194 -11.57 7.28 5.50
N ILE A 195 -10.66 7.30 4.50
CA ILE A 195 -10.93 7.90 3.18
C ILE A 195 -12.03 7.11 2.46
N CYS A 196 -12.02 5.77 2.56
CA CYS A 196 -13.11 4.92 2.03
C CYS A 196 -14.44 5.24 2.70
N ALA A 197 -14.49 5.39 4.02
CA ALA A 197 -15.69 5.80 4.74
C ALA A 197 -16.18 7.19 4.27
N ALA A 198 -15.27 8.15 4.10
CA ALA A 198 -15.60 9.48 3.55
C ALA A 198 -16.12 9.40 2.10
N MET A 199 -15.53 8.54 1.25
CA MET A 199 -15.98 8.32 -0.13
C MET A 199 -17.43 7.83 -0.22
N ILE A 200 -17.85 6.95 0.70
CA ILE A 200 -19.21 6.40 0.70
C ILE A 200 -20.21 7.22 1.53
N ALA A 201 -19.75 8.10 2.42
CA ALA A 201 -20.58 8.90 3.33
C ALA A 201 -21.70 9.70 2.63
N PRO A 202 -21.50 10.36 1.48
CA PRO A 202 -22.57 11.12 0.81
C PRO A 202 -23.84 10.30 0.56
N PHE A 203 -23.71 9.01 0.27
CA PHE A 203 -24.85 8.13 0.01
C PHE A 203 -25.66 7.80 1.26
N TYR A 204 -25.00 7.71 2.41
CA TYR A 204 -25.69 7.53 3.69
C TYR A 204 -26.39 8.82 4.12
N LEU A 205 -25.73 9.97 3.94
CA LEU A 205 -26.29 11.29 4.30
C LEU A 205 -27.56 11.59 3.52
N VAL A 206 -27.55 11.38 2.20
CA VAL A 206 -28.73 11.60 1.34
C VAL A 206 -29.88 10.67 1.73
N ARG A 207 -29.60 9.47 2.20
CA ARG A 207 -30.63 8.47 2.55
C ARG A 207 -30.94 8.40 4.05
N LEU A 208 -30.34 9.25 4.87
CA LEU A 208 -30.47 9.18 6.32
C LEU A 208 -31.92 9.18 6.79
N LYS A 209 -32.77 10.05 6.17
CA LYS A 209 -34.21 10.10 6.47
C LYS A 209 -34.95 8.81 6.11
N GLN A 210 -34.55 8.12 5.05
CA GLN A 210 -35.16 6.88 4.58
C GLN A 210 -34.70 5.66 5.43
N LEU A 211 -33.43 5.65 5.83
CA LEU A 211 -32.85 4.57 6.65
C LEU A 211 -33.41 4.58 8.06
N GLY A 212 -33.71 5.75 8.62
CA GLY A 212 -34.10 5.91 10.01
C GLY A 212 -32.94 5.73 11.00
N VAL A 213 -33.14 6.18 12.24
CA VAL A 213 -32.09 6.22 13.26
C VAL A 213 -31.54 4.84 13.61
N ARG A 214 -32.42 3.83 13.75
CA ARG A 214 -31.99 2.46 14.10
C ARG A 214 -31.04 1.87 13.06
N GLU A 215 -31.37 2.00 11.78
CA GLU A 215 -30.52 1.47 10.70
C GLU A 215 -29.20 2.24 10.60
N ALA A 216 -29.24 3.57 10.76
CA ALA A 216 -28.04 4.41 10.79
C ALA A 216 -27.10 3.98 11.93
N LEU A 217 -27.61 3.71 13.13
CA LEU A 217 -26.81 3.22 14.26
C LEU A 217 -26.22 1.83 13.98
N ILE A 218 -26.97 0.92 13.34
CA ILE A 218 -26.45 -0.40 12.95
C ILE A 218 -25.31 -0.24 11.93
N ILE A 219 -25.47 0.61 10.94
CA ILE A 219 -24.43 0.88 9.91
C ILE A 219 -23.16 1.42 10.57
N VAL A 220 -23.29 2.46 11.39
CA VAL A 220 -22.15 3.07 12.11
C VAL A 220 -21.51 2.05 13.06
N GLY A 221 -22.32 1.28 13.83
CA GLY A 221 -21.84 0.21 14.71
C GLY A 221 -21.09 -0.87 13.95
N SER A 222 -21.59 -1.27 12.77
CA SER A 222 -20.94 -2.26 11.90
C SER A 222 -19.54 -1.81 11.45
N PHE A 223 -19.39 -0.52 11.07
CA PHE A 223 -18.08 0.07 10.76
C PHE A 223 -17.13 -0.01 11.96
N PHE A 224 -17.58 0.48 13.13
CA PHE A 224 -16.74 0.52 14.32
C PHE A 224 -16.37 -0.87 14.84
N ILE A 225 -17.27 -1.85 14.78
CA ILE A 225 -16.97 -3.24 15.15
C ILE A 225 -15.88 -3.82 14.23
N ALA A 226 -16.00 -3.62 12.92
CA ALA A 226 -15.03 -4.12 11.95
C ALA A 226 -13.67 -3.41 12.07
N ALA A 227 -13.65 -2.12 12.41
CA ALA A 227 -12.45 -1.32 12.60
C ALA A 227 -11.82 -1.44 14.01
N ALA A 228 -12.53 -2.04 14.98
CA ALA A 228 -12.22 -1.97 16.41
C ALA A 228 -10.76 -2.30 16.76
N PRO A 229 -10.14 -3.41 16.28
CA PRO A 229 -8.76 -3.71 16.63
C PRO A 229 -7.77 -2.58 16.23
N GLY A 230 -7.91 -2.01 15.03
CA GLY A 230 -7.07 -0.90 14.57
C GLY A 230 -7.32 0.40 15.34
N LEU A 231 -8.59 0.70 15.66
CA LEU A 231 -8.95 1.87 16.46
C LEU A 231 -8.49 1.74 17.92
N LEU A 232 -8.50 0.53 18.48
CA LEU A 232 -7.96 0.29 19.83
C LEU A 232 -6.46 0.56 19.89
N ASP A 233 -5.71 0.22 18.85
CA ASP A 233 -4.27 0.54 18.78
C ASP A 233 -4.05 2.06 18.71
N LEU A 234 -4.86 2.78 17.93
CA LEU A 234 -4.83 4.25 17.92
C LEU A 234 -5.15 4.84 19.33
N ILE A 235 -6.15 4.31 20.03
CA ILE A 235 -6.49 4.75 21.39
C ILE A 235 -5.33 4.47 22.35
N ARG A 236 -4.65 3.33 22.23
CA ARG A 236 -3.46 3.01 23.02
C ARG A 236 -2.32 4.00 22.76
N MET A 237 -2.05 4.33 21.50
CA MET A 237 -1.06 5.36 21.14
C MET A 237 -1.40 6.73 21.71
N LEU A 238 -2.68 7.14 21.66
CA LEU A 238 -3.15 8.39 22.25
C LEU A 238 -2.95 8.41 23.78
N ARG A 239 -3.31 7.34 24.48
CA ARG A 239 -3.20 7.23 25.94
C ARG A 239 -1.76 7.13 26.43
N SER A 240 -0.89 6.46 25.68
CA SER A 240 0.53 6.34 26.02
C SER A 240 1.33 7.64 25.79
N GLY A 241 0.71 8.68 25.26
CA GLY A 241 1.39 9.93 24.94
C GLY A 241 2.31 9.87 23.73
N LEU A 242 2.32 8.74 23.01
CA LEU A 242 3.19 8.55 21.84
C LEU A 242 2.92 9.55 20.71
N LEU A 243 1.70 10.11 20.64
CA LEU A 243 1.34 11.11 19.63
C LEU A 243 1.73 12.54 20.03
N LYS A 244 2.19 12.77 21.27
CA LYS A 244 2.66 14.08 21.70
C LYS A 244 4.03 14.36 21.08
N SER A 245 4.14 15.43 20.30
CA SER A 245 5.45 15.92 19.87
C SER A 245 6.20 16.48 21.07
N SER A 246 7.40 16.00 21.33
CA SER A 246 8.26 16.51 22.40
C SER A 246 9.21 17.61 21.91
N SER A 247 9.23 17.91 20.63
CA SER A 247 10.19 18.83 20.02
C SER A 247 9.49 19.88 19.16
N THR A 248 9.86 21.15 19.38
CA THR A 248 9.55 22.28 18.49
C THR A 248 10.57 22.41 17.35
N GLU A 249 11.71 21.72 17.44
CA GLU A 249 12.83 21.82 16.49
C GLU A 249 12.47 21.19 15.13
N TYR A 250 11.70 20.09 15.14
CA TYR A 250 11.32 19.39 13.89
C TYR A 250 9.83 19.54 13.66
N SER A 251 9.47 20.59 12.92
CA SER A 251 8.07 20.83 12.53
C SER A 251 7.54 19.73 11.61
N LEU A 252 6.21 19.57 11.58
CA LEU A 252 5.56 18.60 10.71
C LEU A 252 5.89 18.82 9.21
N PRO A 253 5.84 20.06 8.67
CA PRO A 253 6.28 20.31 7.30
C PRO A 253 7.74 19.91 7.04
N TYR A 254 8.65 20.18 8.00
CA TYR A 254 10.04 19.74 7.89
C TYR A 254 10.14 18.22 7.80
N TYR A 255 9.45 17.48 8.68
CA TYR A 255 9.44 16.02 8.65
C TYR A 255 8.90 15.46 7.32
N ILE A 256 7.81 16.05 6.81
CA ILE A 256 7.21 15.65 5.53
C ILE A 256 8.24 15.79 4.41
N ASP A 257 8.85 16.95 4.27
CA ASP A 257 9.82 17.23 3.20
C ASP A 257 11.11 16.42 3.35
N PHE A 258 11.60 16.28 4.57
CA PHE A 258 12.81 15.53 4.86
C PHE A 258 12.67 14.03 4.57
N ARG A 259 11.50 13.44 4.90
CA ARG A 259 11.34 11.97 4.87
C ARG A 259 10.35 11.46 3.84
N HIS A 260 9.20 12.10 3.68
CA HIS A 260 8.04 11.55 2.96
C HIS A 260 7.40 12.47 1.92
N PRO A 261 8.13 13.35 1.20
CA PRO A 261 7.50 14.25 0.24
C PRO A 261 6.65 13.49 -0.78
N HIS A 262 7.11 12.29 -1.18
CA HIS A 262 6.45 11.40 -2.13
C HIS A 262 5.08 10.87 -1.70
N HIS A 263 4.69 11.02 -0.44
CA HIS A 263 3.36 10.70 0.06
C HIS A 263 2.42 11.91 0.14
N PHE A 264 2.91 13.11 -0.14
CA PHE A 264 2.17 14.35 0.05
C PHE A 264 2.09 15.20 -1.22
N GLU A 265 3.12 15.14 -2.05
CA GLU A 265 3.18 15.89 -3.29
C GLU A 265 2.46 15.18 -4.45
N LEU A 266 2.01 15.98 -5.40
CA LEU A 266 1.52 15.48 -6.68
C LEU A 266 2.71 14.88 -7.45
N ILE A 267 2.64 13.60 -7.78
CA ILE A 267 3.71 12.90 -8.49
C ILE A 267 4.05 13.55 -9.84
N SER A 268 3.02 13.98 -10.58
CA SER A 268 3.19 14.69 -11.85
C SER A 268 1.87 15.28 -12.35
N THR A 269 1.96 16.30 -13.19
CA THR A 269 0.79 16.82 -13.93
C THR A 269 0.13 15.74 -14.78
N ALA A 270 0.93 14.85 -15.38
CA ALA A 270 0.40 13.73 -16.16
C ALA A 270 -0.47 12.78 -15.31
N ALA A 271 -0.10 12.52 -14.05
CA ALA A 271 -0.92 11.72 -13.14
C ALA A 271 -2.25 12.42 -12.81
N ALA A 272 -2.24 13.74 -12.57
CA ALA A 272 -3.46 14.50 -12.35
C ALA A 272 -4.38 14.49 -13.58
N LEU A 273 -3.81 14.67 -14.78
CA LEU A 273 -4.57 14.57 -16.04
C LEU A 273 -5.12 13.16 -16.27
N TRP A 274 -4.36 12.12 -15.95
CA TRP A 274 -4.81 10.74 -16.03
C TRP A 274 -6.00 10.47 -15.11
N VAL A 275 -5.91 10.85 -13.85
CA VAL A 275 -7.01 10.72 -12.88
C VAL A 275 -8.22 11.55 -13.31
N GLY A 276 -8.00 12.80 -13.76
CA GLY A 276 -9.04 13.67 -14.29
C GLY A 276 -9.75 13.09 -15.52
N ALA A 277 -9.00 12.50 -16.46
CA ALA A 277 -9.57 11.83 -17.63
C ALA A 277 -10.52 10.68 -17.22
N HIS A 278 -10.18 9.91 -16.17
CA HIS A 278 -11.05 8.84 -15.68
C HIS A 278 -12.32 9.37 -15.02
N VAL A 279 -12.29 10.52 -14.37
CA VAL A 279 -13.51 11.19 -13.89
C VAL A 279 -14.39 11.62 -15.08
N ILE A 280 -13.80 12.21 -16.12
CA ILE A 280 -14.52 12.61 -17.35
C ILE A 280 -15.16 11.39 -18.02
N VAL A 281 -14.43 10.28 -18.15
CA VAL A 281 -14.95 8.99 -18.69
C VAL A 281 -16.19 8.54 -17.90
N GLN A 282 -16.15 8.59 -16.57
CA GLN A 282 -17.28 8.19 -15.73
C GLN A 282 -18.50 9.08 -15.95
N LEU A 283 -18.32 10.40 -16.01
CA LEU A 283 -19.41 11.36 -16.25
C LEU A 283 -20.00 11.19 -17.65
N THR A 284 -19.16 10.97 -18.66
CA THR A 284 -19.59 10.73 -20.05
C THR A 284 -20.35 9.41 -20.17
N ALA A 285 -19.83 8.35 -19.55
CA ALA A 285 -20.50 7.04 -19.51
C ALA A 285 -21.88 7.15 -18.83
N TYR A 286 -21.94 7.83 -17.65
CA TYR A 286 -23.20 8.08 -16.97
C TYR A 286 -24.22 8.80 -17.86
N TRP A 287 -23.81 9.90 -18.50
CA TRP A 287 -24.68 10.68 -19.37
C TRP A 287 -25.20 9.85 -20.56
N PHE A 288 -24.32 9.07 -21.21
CA PHE A 288 -24.67 8.20 -22.32
C PHE A 288 -25.66 7.10 -21.90
N LEU A 289 -25.37 6.37 -20.84
CA LEU A 289 -26.22 5.29 -20.31
C LEU A 289 -27.59 5.83 -19.86
N ARG A 290 -27.62 7.02 -19.26
CA ARG A 290 -28.90 7.69 -18.88
C ARG A 290 -29.73 8.02 -20.09
N ARG A 291 -29.11 8.52 -21.17
CA ARG A 291 -29.84 8.79 -22.44
C ARG A 291 -30.41 7.53 -23.09
N LEU A 292 -29.70 6.42 -22.99
CA LEU A 292 -30.17 5.13 -23.46
C LEU A 292 -31.10 4.40 -22.48
N GLN A 293 -31.45 5.04 -21.37
CA GLN A 293 -32.26 4.47 -20.28
C GLN A 293 -31.77 3.11 -19.79
N ARG A 294 -30.45 2.92 -19.77
CA ARG A 294 -29.81 1.66 -19.32
C ARG A 294 -29.83 1.56 -17.80
N PRO A 295 -30.10 0.38 -17.23
CA PRO A 295 -30.11 0.17 -15.77
C PRO A 295 -28.76 0.43 -15.12
N GLU A 296 -27.67 0.26 -15.84
CA GLU A 296 -26.30 0.50 -15.37
C GLU A 296 -26.03 1.99 -15.05
N ALA A 297 -26.81 2.92 -15.60
CA ALA A 297 -26.63 4.37 -15.41
C ALA A 297 -26.59 4.76 -13.93
N ARG A 298 -27.45 4.15 -13.09
CA ARG A 298 -27.46 4.42 -11.64
C ARG A 298 -26.13 4.08 -11.00
N ALA A 299 -25.63 2.87 -11.23
CA ALA A 299 -24.39 2.38 -10.62
C ALA A 299 -23.17 3.19 -11.11
N VAL A 300 -23.09 3.50 -12.40
CA VAL A 300 -22.04 4.35 -12.97
C VAL A 300 -22.10 5.77 -12.39
N GLY A 301 -23.31 6.33 -12.21
CA GLY A 301 -23.48 7.63 -11.54
C GLY A 301 -22.99 7.63 -10.09
N MET A 302 -23.22 6.54 -9.36
CA MET A 302 -22.70 6.39 -8.00
C MET A 302 -21.16 6.30 -7.98
N LEU A 303 -20.53 5.58 -8.91
CA LEU A 303 -19.07 5.55 -9.04
C LEU A 303 -18.50 6.95 -9.36
N ALA A 304 -19.17 7.71 -10.23
CA ALA A 304 -18.77 9.09 -10.53
C ALA A 304 -18.84 9.99 -9.29
N VAL A 305 -19.88 9.88 -8.47
CA VAL A 305 -20.00 10.64 -7.20
C VAL A 305 -18.88 10.24 -6.23
N MET A 306 -18.57 8.94 -6.09
CA MET A 306 -17.45 8.49 -5.25
C MET A 306 -16.12 9.09 -5.74
N SER A 307 -15.88 9.10 -7.04
CA SER A 307 -14.68 9.69 -7.65
C SER A 307 -14.59 11.20 -7.44
N LEU A 308 -15.70 11.91 -7.57
CA LEU A 308 -15.77 13.36 -7.28
C LEU A 308 -15.51 13.65 -5.80
N THR A 309 -16.00 12.80 -4.89
CA THR A 309 -15.69 12.91 -3.47
C THR A 309 -14.18 12.74 -3.21
N LEU A 310 -13.56 11.72 -3.81
CA LEU A 310 -12.11 11.52 -3.70
C LEU A 310 -11.30 12.67 -4.32
N ALA A 311 -11.76 13.21 -5.44
CA ALA A 311 -11.14 14.38 -6.07
C ALA A 311 -11.24 15.63 -5.18
N ALA A 312 -12.39 15.86 -4.54
CA ALA A 312 -12.56 16.96 -3.60
C ALA A 312 -11.64 16.82 -2.38
N LEU A 313 -11.50 15.60 -1.82
CA LEU A 313 -10.58 15.31 -0.74
C LEU A 313 -9.11 15.53 -1.17
N ALA A 314 -8.75 15.18 -2.40
CA ALA A 314 -7.42 15.44 -2.96
C ALA A 314 -7.16 16.95 -3.10
N ILE A 315 -8.14 17.74 -3.51
CA ILE A 315 -8.02 19.21 -3.57
C ILE A 315 -7.77 19.78 -2.16
N ILE A 316 -8.50 19.32 -1.14
CA ILE A 316 -8.31 19.72 0.25
C ILE A 316 -6.88 19.38 0.71
N HIS A 317 -6.39 18.18 0.40
CA HIS A 317 -5.03 17.74 0.71
C HIS A 317 -3.96 18.66 0.07
N PHE A 318 -4.07 18.92 -1.23
CA PHE A 318 -3.10 19.76 -1.93
C PHE A 318 -3.21 21.24 -1.53
N THR A 319 -4.38 21.72 -1.15
CA THR A 319 -4.55 23.06 -0.59
C THR A 319 -3.76 23.22 0.71
N ASP A 320 -3.87 22.25 1.63
CA ASP A 320 -3.09 22.27 2.86
C ASP A 320 -1.58 22.14 2.59
N TYR A 321 -1.18 21.21 1.72
CA TYR A 321 0.22 20.94 1.44
C TYR A 321 0.93 22.08 0.71
N TYR A 322 0.33 22.64 -0.37
CA TYR A 322 0.99 23.64 -1.22
C TYR A 322 0.70 25.10 -0.85
N LEU A 323 -0.51 25.40 -0.36
CA LEU A 323 -0.96 26.77 -0.11
C LEU A 323 -0.87 27.14 1.37
N ILE A 324 -1.50 26.38 2.25
CA ILE A 324 -1.51 26.65 3.71
C ILE A 324 -0.16 26.28 4.32
N LYS A 325 0.45 25.17 3.88
CA LYS A 325 1.74 24.65 4.36
C LYS A 325 1.76 24.30 5.84
N ASP A 326 0.61 24.00 6.45
CA ASP A 326 0.52 23.53 7.84
C ASP A 326 0.79 22.01 7.93
N GLY A 327 0.40 21.26 6.92
CA GLY A 327 0.59 19.81 6.82
C GLY A 327 -0.33 18.96 7.69
N ARG A 328 -1.15 19.57 8.57
CA ARG A 328 -2.03 18.82 9.50
C ARG A 328 -3.11 18.04 8.78
N ILE A 329 -3.76 18.65 7.80
CA ILE A 329 -4.79 18.00 6.98
C ILE A 329 -4.10 17.04 6.01
N ALA A 330 -2.99 17.48 5.40
CA ALA A 330 -2.22 16.65 4.47
C ALA A 330 -1.74 15.34 5.11
N THR A 331 -1.46 15.29 6.43
CA THR A 331 -1.08 14.05 7.12
C THR A 331 -2.13 12.94 7.08
N ILE A 332 -3.39 13.28 6.83
CA ILE A 332 -4.45 12.28 6.58
C ILE A 332 -4.20 11.56 5.24
N GLN A 333 -3.43 12.19 4.32
CA GLN A 333 -3.04 11.64 3.02
C GLN A 333 -4.25 11.25 2.16
N PHE A 334 -5.21 12.18 2.00
CA PHE A 334 -6.45 11.95 1.25
C PHE A 334 -6.24 11.43 -0.18
N ILE A 335 -5.07 11.63 -0.75
CA ILE A 335 -4.72 11.15 -2.10
C ILE A 335 -4.45 9.63 -2.18
N ARG A 336 -4.29 8.94 -1.03
CA ARG A 336 -3.96 7.49 -1.00
C ARG A 336 -5.00 6.58 -1.64
N LEU A 337 -6.24 7.00 -1.72
CA LEU A 337 -7.30 6.22 -2.38
C LEU A 337 -7.54 6.66 -3.83
N SER A 338 -6.74 7.60 -4.37
CA SER A 338 -6.89 8.10 -5.74
C SER A 338 -6.77 7.02 -6.85
N PRO A 339 -6.02 5.91 -6.71
CA PRO A 339 -6.00 4.84 -7.71
C PRO A 339 -7.39 4.23 -7.97
N VAL A 340 -8.28 4.26 -6.97
CA VAL A 340 -9.65 3.76 -7.11
C VAL A 340 -10.46 4.56 -8.13
N ILE A 341 -10.15 5.86 -8.34
CA ILE A 341 -10.77 6.68 -9.40
C ILE A 341 -10.46 6.08 -10.78
N THR A 342 -9.20 5.65 -11.00
CA THR A 342 -8.79 4.99 -12.24
C THR A 342 -9.47 3.64 -12.41
N VAL A 343 -9.59 2.85 -11.34
CA VAL A 343 -10.34 1.58 -11.35
C VAL A 343 -11.80 1.80 -11.76
N PHE A 344 -12.48 2.77 -11.13
CA PHE A 344 -13.85 3.11 -11.46
C PHE A 344 -13.99 3.61 -12.90
N GLY A 345 -13.06 4.44 -13.36
CA GLY A 345 -13.02 4.92 -14.74
C GLY A 345 -12.88 3.79 -15.76
N ALA A 346 -11.97 2.83 -15.50
CA ALA A 346 -11.81 1.65 -16.36
C ALA A 346 -13.09 0.79 -16.41
N VAL A 347 -13.72 0.54 -15.25
CA VAL A 347 -14.99 -0.19 -15.17
C VAL A 347 -16.07 0.55 -15.98
N CYS A 348 -16.23 1.86 -15.79
CA CYS A 348 -17.23 2.66 -16.48
C CYS A 348 -17.00 2.72 -18.01
N LEU A 349 -15.73 2.77 -18.44
CA LEU A 349 -15.36 2.74 -19.86
C LEU A 349 -15.84 1.45 -20.51
N ILE A 350 -15.56 0.30 -19.89
CA ILE A 350 -15.95 -1.00 -20.45
C ILE A 350 -17.48 -1.17 -20.43
N VAL A 351 -18.16 -0.75 -19.34
CA VAL A 351 -19.64 -0.73 -19.30
C VAL A 351 -20.22 0.12 -20.44
N TRP A 352 -19.64 1.29 -20.68
CA TRP A 352 -20.06 2.15 -21.80
C TRP A 352 -19.89 1.47 -23.16
N ILE A 353 -18.73 0.84 -23.38
CA ILE A 353 -18.44 0.13 -24.65
C ILE A 353 -19.39 -1.08 -24.84
N GLU A 354 -19.64 -1.89 -23.80
CA GLU A 354 -20.62 -2.98 -23.87
C GLU A 354 -22.02 -2.46 -24.19
N ALA A 355 -22.49 -1.42 -23.50
CA ALA A 355 -23.80 -0.84 -23.76
C ALA A 355 -23.94 -0.24 -25.17
N TRP A 356 -22.86 0.38 -25.70
CA TRP A 356 -22.81 0.86 -27.07
C TRP A 356 -22.88 -0.28 -28.08
N ALA A 357 -22.10 -1.34 -27.87
CA ALA A 357 -22.06 -2.55 -28.70
C ALA A 357 -23.41 -3.26 -28.74
N ASP A 358 -24.08 -3.40 -27.60
CA ASP A 358 -25.44 -3.94 -27.52
C ASP A 358 -26.44 -3.09 -28.32
N SER A 359 -26.36 -1.76 -28.19
CA SER A 359 -27.23 -0.84 -28.91
C SER A 359 -27.03 -0.97 -30.43
N LEU A 360 -25.79 -1.16 -30.86
CA LEU A 360 -25.46 -1.38 -32.27
C LEU A 360 -25.94 -2.75 -32.75
N ALA A 361 -25.79 -3.79 -31.93
CA ALA A 361 -26.26 -5.15 -32.22
C ALA A 361 -27.78 -5.18 -32.44
N VAL A 362 -28.55 -4.48 -31.57
CA VAL A 362 -29.99 -4.34 -31.71
C VAL A 362 -30.36 -3.64 -33.02
N ARG A 363 -29.70 -2.52 -33.35
CA ARG A 363 -29.98 -1.72 -34.56
C ARG A 363 -29.66 -2.48 -35.87
N THR A 364 -28.60 -3.33 -35.84
CA THR A 364 -28.13 -4.01 -37.05
C THR A 364 -28.61 -5.46 -37.17
N GLY A 365 -29.29 -5.99 -36.15
CA GLY A 365 -29.70 -7.40 -36.08
C GLY A 365 -28.54 -8.38 -35.93
N LYS A 366 -27.32 -7.91 -35.65
CA LYS A 366 -26.09 -8.74 -35.59
C LYS A 366 -25.69 -9.02 -34.15
N SER A 367 -26.16 -10.12 -33.58
CA SER A 367 -25.92 -10.50 -32.16
C SER A 367 -24.45 -10.67 -31.75
N ARG A 368 -23.54 -10.87 -32.71
CA ARG A 368 -22.12 -11.09 -32.43
C ARG A 368 -21.28 -9.82 -32.22
N ILE A 369 -21.85 -8.63 -32.43
CA ILE A 369 -21.10 -7.36 -32.32
C ILE A 369 -20.53 -7.17 -30.93
N ALA A 370 -21.32 -7.42 -29.88
CA ALA A 370 -20.84 -7.28 -28.49
C ALA A 370 -19.65 -8.21 -28.20
N ALA A 371 -19.68 -9.46 -28.69
CA ALA A 371 -18.56 -10.40 -28.54
C ALA A 371 -17.30 -9.92 -29.27
N PHE A 372 -17.44 -9.38 -30.49
CA PHE A 372 -16.32 -8.82 -31.25
C PHE A 372 -15.73 -7.57 -30.57
N CYS A 373 -16.57 -6.68 -30.03
CA CYS A 373 -16.09 -5.51 -29.30
C CYS A 373 -15.30 -5.91 -28.06
N ASN A 374 -15.80 -6.86 -27.26
CA ASN A 374 -15.07 -7.36 -26.10
C ASN A 374 -13.76 -8.05 -26.45
N ALA A 375 -13.74 -8.88 -27.52
CA ALA A 375 -12.52 -9.50 -28.02
C ALA A 375 -11.52 -8.44 -28.52
N GLY A 376 -12.00 -7.42 -29.22
CA GLY A 376 -11.20 -6.29 -29.68
C GLY A 376 -10.58 -5.49 -28.52
N LEU A 377 -11.35 -5.25 -27.46
CA LEU A 377 -10.86 -4.58 -26.26
C LEU A 377 -9.75 -5.36 -25.55
N ILE A 378 -9.96 -6.68 -25.39
CA ILE A 378 -8.95 -7.55 -24.78
C ILE A 378 -7.68 -7.54 -25.64
N LEU A 379 -7.82 -7.62 -26.98
CA LEU A 379 -6.69 -7.58 -27.90
C LEU A 379 -5.95 -6.22 -27.85
N ILE A 380 -6.69 -5.10 -27.86
CA ILE A 380 -6.10 -3.75 -27.76
C ILE A 380 -5.38 -3.60 -26.42
N ALA A 381 -5.99 -4.02 -25.33
CA ALA A 381 -5.37 -3.96 -24.00
C ALA A 381 -4.10 -4.85 -23.93
N ALA A 382 -4.14 -6.05 -24.52
CA ALA A 382 -2.98 -6.94 -24.60
C ALA A 382 -1.84 -6.35 -25.45
N LEU A 383 -2.15 -5.80 -26.64
CA LEU A 383 -1.16 -5.18 -27.52
C LEU A 383 -0.54 -3.92 -26.88
N TRP A 384 -1.37 -3.12 -26.20
CA TRP A 384 -0.89 -1.97 -25.43
C TRP A 384 0.06 -2.41 -24.31
N GLY A 385 -0.28 -3.51 -23.61
CA GLY A 385 0.56 -4.07 -22.57
C GLY A 385 1.91 -4.53 -23.06
N VAL A 386 1.94 -5.24 -24.18
CA VAL A 386 3.20 -5.65 -24.82
C VAL A 386 4.04 -4.43 -25.20
N ARG A 387 3.40 -3.37 -25.71
CA ARG A 387 4.11 -2.11 -26.04
C ARG A 387 4.69 -1.42 -24.82
N GLU A 388 3.92 -1.28 -23.73
CA GLU A 388 4.40 -0.63 -22.51
C GLU A 388 5.46 -1.47 -21.79
N ALA A 389 5.30 -2.79 -21.75
CA ALA A 389 6.31 -3.69 -21.21
C ALA A 389 7.66 -3.58 -21.96
N ARG A 390 7.63 -3.42 -23.29
CA ARG A 390 8.86 -3.18 -24.09
C ARG A 390 9.53 -1.84 -23.81
N LYS A 391 8.78 -0.79 -23.45
CA LYS A 391 9.35 0.54 -23.16
C LYS A 391 10.02 0.61 -21.79
N THR A 392 9.54 -0.16 -20.84
CA THR A 392 9.94 -0.08 -19.43
C THR A 392 10.93 -1.17 -19.03
N ASP A 393 11.36 -2.05 -19.97
CA ASP A 393 12.01 -3.33 -19.68
C ASP A 393 11.26 -4.17 -18.61
N ALA A 394 10.03 -3.77 -18.33
CA ALA A 394 9.14 -4.49 -17.44
C ALA A 394 8.67 -5.77 -18.14
N VAL A 395 9.50 -6.76 -18.10
CA VAL A 395 9.14 -8.11 -18.52
C VAL A 395 8.11 -8.62 -17.52
N PHE A 396 7.01 -9.20 -18.05
CA PHE A 396 6.11 -10.02 -17.26
C PHE A 396 6.94 -11.02 -16.46
N HIS A 397 7.03 -10.83 -15.16
CA HIS A 397 7.86 -11.65 -14.29
C HIS A 397 6.99 -12.40 -13.29
N PHE A 398 7.09 -13.70 -13.31
CA PHE A 398 6.41 -14.57 -12.36
C PHE A 398 7.45 -15.35 -11.55
N GLY A 399 7.94 -14.73 -10.49
CA GLY A 399 8.98 -15.30 -9.66
C GLY A 399 9.04 -14.65 -8.29
N ILE A 400 9.90 -15.20 -7.42
CA ILE A 400 10.15 -14.66 -6.08
C ILE A 400 11.48 -13.92 -6.10
N ASN A 401 11.43 -12.60 -5.90
CA ASN A 401 12.60 -11.75 -5.78
C ASN A 401 12.94 -11.58 -4.29
N ARG A 402 14.12 -12.03 -3.90
CA ARG A 402 14.58 -11.90 -2.50
C ARG A 402 15.61 -10.80 -2.38
N TYR A 403 15.34 -9.84 -1.48
CA TYR A 403 16.26 -8.75 -1.14
C TYR A 403 16.73 -7.93 -2.35
N ALA A 404 15.90 -7.80 -3.40
CA ALA A 404 16.28 -7.22 -4.69
C ALA A 404 16.81 -5.77 -4.60
N GLU A 405 16.42 -5.02 -3.55
CA GLU A 405 16.86 -3.64 -3.34
C GLU A 405 18.21 -3.52 -2.61
N GLN A 406 18.81 -4.63 -2.22
CA GLN A 406 20.04 -4.63 -1.42
C GLN A 406 21.24 -5.09 -2.24
N SER A 407 22.39 -4.47 -2.01
CA SER A 407 23.64 -4.96 -2.61
C SER A 407 24.05 -6.29 -2.00
N SER A 408 24.67 -7.15 -2.80
CA SER A 408 25.20 -8.43 -2.34
C SER A 408 26.16 -8.27 -1.16
N ASN A 409 27.03 -7.24 -1.19
CA ASN A 409 27.95 -6.94 -0.11
C ASN A 409 27.25 -6.57 1.21
N TRP A 410 26.09 -5.86 1.13
CA TRP A 410 25.32 -5.54 2.34
C TRP A 410 24.65 -6.79 2.92
N ILE A 411 24.08 -7.60 2.08
CA ILE A 411 23.47 -8.88 2.49
C ILE A 411 24.51 -9.79 3.12
N ASP A 412 25.69 -9.89 2.51
CA ASP A 412 26.79 -10.73 2.96
C ASP A 412 27.30 -10.31 4.34
N ILE A 413 27.63 -9.03 4.56
CA ILE A 413 28.09 -8.53 5.85
C ILE A 413 27.03 -8.72 6.94
N CYS A 414 25.75 -8.48 6.64
CA CYS A 414 24.67 -8.71 7.59
C CYS A 414 24.52 -10.20 7.95
N ARG A 415 24.61 -11.10 6.98
CA ARG A 415 24.55 -12.55 7.22
C ARG A 415 25.74 -13.04 8.06
N TRP A 416 26.93 -12.51 7.78
CA TRP A 416 28.09 -12.83 8.60
C TRP A 416 27.89 -12.41 10.06
N ILE A 417 27.40 -11.18 10.28
CA ILE A 417 27.07 -10.65 11.63
C ILE A 417 26.01 -11.53 12.31
N ARG A 418 24.97 -11.93 11.58
CA ARG A 418 23.94 -12.84 12.11
C ARG A 418 24.52 -14.14 12.65
N SER A 419 25.47 -14.71 11.93
CA SER A 419 26.07 -16.01 12.27
C SER A 419 27.17 -15.93 13.34
N ASN A 420 27.94 -14.83 13.37
CA ASN A 420 29.16 -14.73 14.13
C ASN A 420 29.16 -13.58 15.16
N GLY A 421 28.36 -12.56 14.98
CA GLY A 421 28.33 -11.39 15.86
C GLY A 421 27.56 -11.64 17.16
N PRO A 422 27.92 -10.96 18.27
CA PRO A 422 27.21 -11.07 19.54
C PRO A 422 25.71 -10.72 19.39
N ARG A 423 24.83 -11.49 20.05
CA ARG A 423 23.37 -11.33 19.92
C ARG A 423 22.84 -10.06 20.55
N ASP A 424 23.40 -9.66 21.68
CA ASP A 424 22.93 -8.53 22.49
C ASP A 424 23.66 -7.22 22.17
N ALA A 425 24.57 -7.25 21.18
CA ALA A 425 25.32 -6.06 20.80
C ALA A 425 24.51 -5.10 19.93
N VAL A 426 24.71 -3.81 20.16
CA VAL A 426 24.23 -2.73 19.30
C VAL A 426 25.31 -2.36 18.30
N TYR A 427 24.90 -2.06 17.07
CA TYR A 427 25.79 -1.74 15.97
C TYR A 427 25.57 -0.33 15.45
N LEU A 428 26.64 0.39 15.15
CA LEU A 428 26.59 1.55 14.28
C LEU A 428 26.54 1.07 12.84
N THR A 429 25.60 1.58 12.06
CA THR A 429 25.42 1.22 10.65
C THR A 429 25.20 2.47 9.81
N PRO A 430 25.55 2.46 8.50
CA PRO A 430 25.21 3.58 7.62
C PRO A 430 23.70 3.81 7.62
N PRO A 431 23.21 5.01 8.00
CA PRO A 431 21.76 5.25 8.14
C PRO A 431 20.96 5.09 6.83
N GLY A 432 21.60 5.27 5.70
CA GLY A 432 20.97 5.06 4.39
C GLY A 432 20.90 3.59 3.95
N ALA A 433 21.61 2.67 4.64
CA ALA A 433 21.56 1.25 4.37
C ALA A 433 20.39 0.60 5.15
N ASN A 434 19.42 0.05 4.42
CA ASN A 434 18.20 -0.49 5.03
C ASN A 434 18.36 -1.94 5.48
N GLY A 435 17.52 -2.35 6.43
CA GLY A 435 17.26 -3.74 6.71
C GLY A 435 18.30 -4.43 7.58
N PHE A 436 19.20 -3.70 8.26
CA PHE A 436 20.19 -4.30 9.15
C PHE A 436 19.54 -5.20 10.22
N THR A 437 18.56 -4.65 10.96
CA THR A 437 17.86 -5.40 12.03
C THR A 437 17.16 -6.65 11.50
N SER A 438 16.66 -6.59 10.25
CA SER A 438 16.01 -7.74 9.60
C SER A 438 17.00 -8.81 9.12
N LEU A 439 18.12 -8.37 8.50
CA LEU A 439 19.11 -9.25 7.87
C LEU A 439 20.13 -9.80 8.86
N ALA A 440 20.66 -8.94 9.72
CA ALA A 440 21.66 -9.31 10.72
C ALA A 440 21.04 -9.87 12.01
N GLU A 441 19.75 -9.65 12.25
CA GLU A 441 19.06 -9.99 13.51
C GLU A 441 19.84 -9.46 14.74
N ARG A 442 20.26 -8.22 14.62
CA ARG A 442 20.98 -7.46 15.66
C ARG A 442 20.42 -6.05 15.72
N SER A 443 20.56 -5.44 16.89
CA SER A 443 20.12 -4.06 17.09
C SER A 443 21.07 -3.06 16.43
N ASN A 444 20.51 -2.02 15.83
CA ASN A 444 21.26 -0.86 15.36
C ASN A 444 20.77 0.44 16.00
N VAL A 445 21.58 1.49 15.91
CA VAL A 445 21.23 2.78 16.52
C VAL A 445 20.02 3.41 15.85
N ALA A 446 20.03 3.53 14.53
CA ALA A 446 18.89 3.97 13.72
C ALA A 446 19.18 3.76 12.22
N ASP A 447 18.13 3.70 11.42
CA ASP A 447 18.20 3.86 9.98
C ASP A 447 17.19 4.90 9.47
N PHE A 448 17.42 5.41 8.26
CA PHE A 448 16.56 6.43 7.65
C PHE A 448 15.22 5.87 7.17
N LYS A 449 15.16 4.58 6.82
CA LYS A 449 13.93 3.94 6.29
C LYS A 449 12.90 3.73 7.39
N ASN A 450 13.31 3.27 8.55
CA ASN A 450 12.45 2.95 9.68
C ASN A 450 12.22 4.17 10.56
N ASN A 451 11.38 5.08 10.07
CA ASN A 451 10.96 6.25 10.84
C ASN A 451 9.84 5.90 11.82
N PRO A 452 9.74 6.60 12.95
CA PRO A 452 8.64 6.42 13.90
C PRO A 452 7.32 6.99 13.38
N ASP A 453 6.23 6.32 13.75
CA ASP A 453 4.87 6.81 13.50
C ASP A 453 4.37 7.73 14.63
N SER A 454 5.18 7.96 15.66
CA SER A 454 4.81 8.72 16.85
C SER A 454 5.69 9.93 17.07
N GLY A 455 5.08 11.05 17.49
CA GLY A 455 5.79 12.30 17.77
C GLY A 455 6.84 12.16 18.88
N LEU A 456 6.62 11.30 19.88
CA LEU A 456 7.56 11.07 20.96
C LEU A 456 8.92 10.55 20.47
N TYR A 457 8.90 9.55 19.60
CA TYR A 457 10.13 8.96 19.07
C TYR A 457 10.72 9.75 17.90
N LEU A 458 9.98 10.70 17.34
CA LEU A 458 10.44 11.46 16.17
C LEU A 458 11.69 12.29 16.51
N ALA A 459 11.69 12.99 17.65
CA ALA A 459 12.85 13.75 18.11
C ALA A 459 14.08 12.85 18.34
N GLN A 460 13.87 11.69 18.98
CA GLN A 460 14.95 10.72 19.22
C GLN A 460 15.51 10.15 17.92
N TRP A 461 14.64 9.91 16.94
CA TRP A 461 15.05 9.42 15.61
C TRP A 461 15.89 10.46 14.88
N PHE A 462 15.47 11.73 14.89
CA PHE A 462 16.25 12.82 14.30
C PHE A 462 17.60 12.99 15.00
N GLU A 463 17.64 12.93 16.35
CA GLU A 463 18.87 13.03 17.13
C GLU A 463 19.85 11.90 16.75
N ARG A 464 19.39 10.66 16.71
CA ARG A 464 20.20 9.51 16.31
C ARG A 464 20.75 9.63 14.87
N LEU A 465 19.91 10.08 13.95
CA LEU A 465 20.32 10.33 12.56
C LEU A 465 21.32 11.48 12.46
N ARG A 466 21.15 12.55 13.22
CA ARG A 466 22.07 13.69 13.28
C ARG A 466 23.45 13.26 13.78
N ASP A 467 23.50 12.48 14.85
CA ASP A 467 24.76 11.96 15.36
C ASP A 467 25.46 11.05 14.35
N LEU A 468 24.72 10.12 13.73
CA LEU A 468 25.25 9.24 12.68
C LEU A 468 25.65 9.99 11.39
N ALA A 469 25.25 11.25 11.25
CA ALA A 469 25.65 12.14 10.15
C ALA A 469 26.77 13.12 10.51
N GLY A 470 27.35 13.02 11.72
CA GLY A 470 28.45 13.89 12.16
C GLY A 470 28.03 15.21 12.78
N GLY A 471 26.82 15.30 13.33
CA GLY A 471 26.33 16.45 14.09
C GLY A 471 25.33 17.35 13.35
N ALA A 472 25.16 17.13 12.02
CA ALA A 472 24.17 17.87 11.22
C ALA A 472 23.39 16.93 10.31
N LEU A 473 22.08 17.13 10.21
CA LEU A 473 21.25 16.38 9.26
C LEU A 473 21.59 16.79 7.82
N PRO A 474 21.59 15.82 6.87
CA PRO A 474 21.74 16.16 5.45
C PRO A 474 20.61 17.09 4.99
N ASN A 475 20.94 18.00 4.09
CA ASN A 475 19.99 18.95 3.50
C ASN A 475 19.44 18.42 2.17
N GLY A 476 18.96 17.19 2.17
CA GLY A 476 18.29 16.55 1.04
C GLY A 476 16.78 16.46 1.26
N ARG A 477 16.09 15.91 0.26
CA ARG A 477 14.63 15.74 0.28
C ARG A 477 14.26 14.27 0.05
N GLY A 478 13.42 13.73 0.91
CA GLY A 478 12.93 12.35 0.75
C GLY A 478 14.05 11.32 0.61
N SER A 479 13.98 10.49 -0.42
CA SER A 479 14.92 9.39 -0.69
C SER A 479 16.36 9.83 -0.94
N ASP A 480 16.59 11.09 -1.38
CA ASP A 480 17.93 11.59 -1.66
C ASP A 480 18.79 11.62 -0.39
N ASN A 481 18.14 11.83 0.76
CA ASN A 481 18.81 11.79 2.06
C ASN A 481 19.51 10.45 2.33
N ARG A 482 19.07 9.32 1.76
CA ARG A 482 19.72 8.02 1.95
C ARG A 482 21.19 8.02 1.49
N GLN A 483 21.44 8.57 0.32
CA GLN A 483 22.81 8.65 -0.23
C GLN A 483 23.65 9.66 0.56
N LEU A 484 23.06 10.78 0.95
CA LEU A 484 23.73 11.80 1.76
C LEU A 484 24.12 11.26 3.12
N PHE A 485 23.25 10.51 3.80
CA PHE A 485 23.55 9.83 5.06
C PHE A 485 24.69 8.83 4.92
N ASN A 486 24.71 8.02 3.86
CA ASN A 486 25.82 7.08 3.65
C ASN A 486 27.15 7.80 3.44
N LYS A 487 27.13 8.95 2.72
CA LYS A 487 28.32 9.77 2.50
C LYS A 487 28.82 10.43 3.79
N THR A 488 27.92 11.05 4.58
CA THR A 488 28.31 11.68 5.85
C THR A 488 28.79 10.67 6.89
N TYR A 489 28.12 9.52 7.01
CA TYR A 489 28.55 8.44 7.89
C TYR A 489 29.93 7.89 7.52
N ALA A 490 30.22 7.72 6.24
CA ALA A 490 31.53 7.26 5.77
C ALA A 490 32.67 8.25 6.07
N ALA A 491 32.34 9.53 6.28
CA ALA A 491 33.30 10.60 6.58
C ALA A 491 33.55 10.77 8.10
N LEU A 492 32.82 10.05 8.98
CA LEU A 492 33.04 10.14 10.43
C LEU A 492 34.45 9.75 10.82
N SER A 493 35.05 10.52 11.75
CA SER A 493 36.35 10.17 12.34
C SER A 493 36.22 8.99 13.32
N ALA A 494 37.36 8.41 13.70
CA ALA A 494 37.42 7.35 14.70
C ALA A 494 36.86 7.83 16.05
N GLU A 495 37.23 9.05 16.48
CA GLU A 495 36.77 9.67 17.72
C GLU A 495 35.24 9.85 17.72
N GLN A 496 34.67 10.37 16.63
CA GLN A 496 33.22 10.55 16.50
C GLN A 496 32.47 9.21 16.58
N LEU A 497 32.96 8.17 15.92
CA LEU A 497 32.36 6.83 16.00
C LEU A 497 32.40 6.25 17.41
N VAL A 498 33.49 6.49 18.15
CA VAL A 498 33.63 6.06 19.56
C VAL A 498 32.65 6.83 20.46
N GLU A 499 32.51 8.13 20.28
CA GLU A 499 31.56 8.97 21.04
C GLU A 499 30.11 8.52 20.80
N ILE A 500 29.74 8.31 19.55
CA ILE A 500 28.41 7.79 19.19
C ILE A 500 28.21 6.39 19.80
N GLY A 501 29.23 5.53 19.71
CA GLY A 501 29.22 4.21 20.29
C GLY A 501 28.97 4.23 21.80
N LYS A 502 29.67 5.12 22.53
CA LYS A 502 29.45 5.33 23.98
C LYS A 502 28.04 5.82 24.28
N LYS A 503 27.54 6.82 23.51
CA LYS A 503 26.20 7.41 23.72
C LYS A 503 25.07 6.38 23.57
N TYR A 504 25.19 5.47 22.63
CA TYR A 504 24.13 4.49 22.31
C TYR A 504 24.45 3.04 22.71
N GLY A 505 25.54 2.82 23.43
CA GLY A 505 25.96 1.47 23.84
C GLY A 505 26.37 0.57 22.68
N ALA A 506 26.83 1.15 21.57
CA ALA A 506 27.23 0.37 20.40
C ALA A 506 28.72 -0.03 20.47
N GLY A 507 28.97 -1.33 20.59
CA GLY A 507 30.34 -1.88 20.65
C GLY A 507 30.95 -2.20 19.30
N TYR A 508 30.19 -2.09 18.23
CA TYR A 508 30.59 -2.46 16.85
C TYR A 508 30.11 -1.44 15.85
N ALA A 509 30.86 -1.32 14.72
CA ALA A 509 30.44 -0.48 13.60
C ALA A 509 30.61 -1.23 12.27
N VAL A 510 29.62 -1.09 11.38
CA VAL A 510 29.73 -1.48 9.97
C VAL A 510 30.09 -0.24 9.19
N LEU A 511 31.31 -0.20 8.69
CA LEU A 511 31.86 0.95 7.95
C LEU A 511 31.88 0.65 6.45
N PRO A 512 31.40 1.58 5.60
CA PRO A 512 31.65 1.48 4.15
C PRO A 512 33.16 1.41 3.86
N LYS A 513 33.55 0.75 2.78
CA LYS A 513 34.96 0.67 2.35
C LYS A 513 35.62 2.02 2.18
N SER A 514 34.84 3.06 1.84
CA SER A 514 35.29 4.44 1.69
C SER A 514 35.60 5.16 3.01
N SER A 515 35.21 4.61 4.16
CA SER A 515 35.52 5.20 5.46
C SER A 515 37.02 5.14 5.74
N LYS A 516 37.55 6.28 6.25
CA LYS A 516 38.97 6.42 6.63
C LYS A 516 39.23 6.12 8.10
N ALA A 517 38.19 5.91 8.91
CA ALA A 517 38.36 5.57 10.32
C ALA A 517 39.10 4.22 10.48
N ASP A 518 40.12 4.23 11.31
CA ASP A 518 40.97 3.07 11.52
C ASP A 518 40.64 2.37 12.85
N PHE A 519 40.28 1.10 12.75
CA PHE A 519 39.93 0.23 13.88
C PHE A 519 40.35 -1.22 13.58
N GLU A 520 40.39 -2.04 14.61
CA GLU A 520 40.50 -3.49 14.48
C GLU A 520 39.35 -4.05 13.61
N VAL A 521 39.71 -4.63 12.46
CA VAL A 521 38.75 -5.21 11.52
C VAL A 521 38.46 -6.65 11.91
N ILE A 522 37.21 -6.94 12.25
CA ILE A 522 36.76 -8.30 12.59
C ILE A 522 36.43 -9.09 11.31
N HIS A 523 35.74 -8.43 10.36
CA HIS A 523 35.37 -9.02 9.09
C HIS A 523 35.26 -7.94 8.01
N LYS A 524 35.49 -8.30 6.74
CA LYS A 524 35.35 -7.39 5.60
C LYS A 524 34.93 -8.12 4.35
N ASN A 525 34.26 -7.38 3.46
CA ASN A 525 34.02 -7.77 2.07
C ASN A 525 34.33 -6.58 1.14
N ASP A 526 33.94 -6.66 -0.14
CA ASP A 526 34.26 -5.61 -1.11
C ASP A 526 33.57 -4.28 -0.86
N GLY A 527 32.50 -4.23 -0.09
CA GLY A 527 31.71 -3.02 0.20
C GLY A 527 31.87 -2.47 1.61
N TYR A 528 32.13 -3.34 2.60
CA TYR A 528 32.04 -2.99 4.01
C TYR A 528 33.13 -3.65 4.87
N ARG A 529 33.37 -3.02 6.04
CA ARG A 529 34.21 -3.56 7.12
C ARG A 529 33.39 -3.57 8.41
N LEU A 530 33.40 -4.69 9.13
CA LEU A 530 32.93 -4.77 10.50
C LEU A 530 34.10 -4.53 11.42
N VAL A 531 33.97 -3.57 12.32
CA VAL A 531 35.03 -3.20 13.27
C VAL A 531 34.53 -3.23 14.70
N LYS A 532 35.44 -3.43 15.66
CA LYS A 532 35.18 -3.32 17.09
C LYS A 532 35.51 -1.89 17.55
N LEU A 533 34.60 -1.30 18.29
CA LEU A 533 34.82 0.02 18.90
C LEU A 533 35.43 -0.15 20.30
N PRO A 534 36.37 0.71 20.72
CA PRO A 534 36.94 0.69 22.06
C PRO A 534 35.98 1.31 23.11
N VAL A 535 34.78 0.74 23.19
CA VAL A 535 33.73 1.13 24.14
C VAL A 535 33.64 0.00 25.17
N ARG A 536 33.80 0.33 26.46
CA ARG A 536 33.50 -0.63 27.54
C ARG A 536 31.99 -0.87 27.54
N GLN A 537 31.58 -2.10 27.34
CA GLN A 537 30.19 -2.55 27.49
C GLN A 537 29.76 -2.56 28.94
#